data_34571dfe89e3828eca05e95516b947cb
#
_entry.id   34571dfe89e3828eca05e95516b947cb
#
_cell.length_a   1.000
_cell.length_b   1.000
_cell.length_c   1.000
_cell.angle_alpha   90.00
_cell.angle_beta   90.00
_cell.angle_gamma   90.00
#
_symmetry.space_group_name_H-M   'P 1'
#
loop_
_entity.id
_entity.type
_entity.pdbx_description
1 polymer ?
#
loop_
_entity_poly.entity_id
_entity_poly.type
_entity_poly.pdbx_seq_one_letter_code
_entity_poly.pdbx_strand_id
1 'polypeptide(L)'
;MPLPHDLCSQIQNGFRMRRAKIAVPHTTQNLAILSILLREGFLSSITRGTASEPSPSEWAFVTEPHRRIWAFLKYRGDRPVLSSMSLVSTPSKRIFMDPHGIRRLVSGKRSNFIKPLGMGEIGVVKVGDRQWVEAREAVAMNLGGEVVCRAR
;
A
#
# COMPACT_ATOMS: atom_id res chain seq x y z
N MET A 1 12.17 -6.83 10.56
CA MET A 1 10.80 -6.75 10.00
C MET A 1 10.81 -5.93 8.73
N PRO A 2 10.19 -6.40 7.65
CA PRO A 2 10.03 -5.55 6.48
C PRO A 2 9.15 -4.36 6.83
N LEU A 3 9.64 -3.17 6.55
CA LEU A 3 8.97 -1.91 6.83
C LEU A 3 8.14 -1.44 5.62
N PRO A 4 7.20 -0.52 5.79
CA PRO A 4 6.40 -0.02 4.67
C PRO A 4 7.22 0.56 3.51
N HIS A 5 8.38 1.12 3.79
CA HIS A 5 9.25 1.67 2.75
C HIS A 5 9.81 0.58 1.82
N ASP A 6 10.06 -0.62 2.34
CA ASP A 6 10.50 -1.75 1.51
C ASP A 6 9.41 -2.14 0.52
N LEU A 7 8.16 -2.22 0.98
CA LEU A 7 7.03 -2.49 0.11
C LEU A 7 6.85 -1.42 -0.96
N CYS A 8 6.89 -0.15 -0.58
CA CYS A 8 6.78 0.96 -1.53
C CYS A 8 7.87 0.89 -2.61
N SER A 9 9.11 0.62 -2.20
CA SER A 9 10.25 0.50 -3.11
C SER A 9 10.10 -0.69 -4.05
N GLN A 10 9.69 -1.85 -3.53
CA GLN A 10 9.52 -3.06 -4.34
C GLN A 10 8.42 -2.89 -5.39
N ILE A 11 7.29 -2.32 -5.01
CA ILE A 11 6.17 -2.08 -5.93
C ILE A 11 6.60 -1.08 -7.01
N GLN A 12 7.19 0.04 -6.62
CA GLN A 12 7.59 1.07 -7.55
C GLN A 12 8.66 0.58 -8.52
N ASN A 13 9.65 -0.17 -8.03
CA ASN A 13 10.69 -0.76 -8.88
C ASN A 13 10.09 -1.83 -9.81
N GLY A 14 9.16 -2.63 -9.35
CA GLY A 14 8.45 -3.62 -10.17
C GLY A 14 7.76 -2.97 -11.36
N PHE A 15 7.05 -1.88 -11.15
CA PHE A 15 6.39 -1.12 -12.22
C PHE A 15 7.41 -0.45 -13.17
N ARG A 16 8.49 0.11 -12.64
CA ARG A 16 9.54 0.72 -13.47
C ARG A 16 10.23 -0.31 -14.37
N MET A 17 10.46 -1.50 -13.86
CA MET A 17 11.06 -2.61 -14.61
C MET A 17 10.04 -3.36 -15.47
N ARG A 18 8.80 -2.93 -15.51
CA ARG A 18 7.71 -3.56 -16.26
C ARG A 18 7.54 -5.06 -15.96
N ARG A 19 7.67 -5.44 -14.72
CA ARG A 19 7.45 -6.80 -14.29
C ARG A 19 5.96 -7.13 -14.31
N ALA A 20 5.62 -8.36 -14.65
CA ALA A 20 4.24 -8.84 -14.63
C ALA A 20 3.75 -9.08 -13.19
N LYS A 21 4.63 -9.58 -12.35
CA LYS A 21 4.33 -9.94 -10.95
C LYS A 21 5.54 -9.71 -10.06
N ILE A 22 5.28 -9.45 -8.81
CA ILE A 22 6.31 -9.32 -7.76
C ILE A 22 5.92 -10.15 -6.55
N ALA A 23 6.91 -10.64 -5.82
CA ALA A 23 6.72 -11.33 -4.55
C ALA A 23 7.16 -10.43 -3.41
N VAL A 24 6.31 -10.25 -2.42
CA VAL A 24 6.63 -9.50 -1.21
C VAL A 24 6.48 -10.40 0.02
N PRO A 25 7.19 -10.13 1.12
CA PRO A 25 7.03 -10.91 2.35
C PRO A 25 5.58 -10.89 2.84
N HIS A 26 5.13 -12.03 3.35
CA HIS A 26 3.78 -12.15 3.89
C HIS A 26 3.74 -11.56 5.30
N THR A 27 3.25 -10.33 5.42
CA THR A 27 2.98 -9.67 6.69
C THR A 27 1.56 -9.11 6.67
N THR A 28 0.98 -8.92 7.85
CA THR A 28 -0.36 -8.32 7.96
C THR A 28 -0.41 -6.95 7.30
N GLN A 29 0.62 -6.15 7.50
CA GLN A 29 0.71 -4.81 6.93
C GLN A 29 0.80 -4.85 5.40
N ASN A 30 1.67 -5.69 4.85
CA ASN A 30 1.81 -5.83 3.40
C ASN A 30 0.52 -6.30 2.75
N LEU A 31 -0.14 -7.29 3.36
CA LEU A 31 -1.43 -7.77 2.88
C LEU A 31 -2.49 -6.67 2.88
N ALA A 32 -2.57 -5.89 3.95
CA ALA A 32 -3.53 -4.80 4.05
C ALA A 32 -3.29 -3.72 3.00
N ILE A 33 -2.05 -3.28 2.82
CA ILE A 33 -1.69 -2.26 1.83
C ILE A 33 -1.96 -2.76 0.41
N LEU A 34 -1.57 -4.00 0.10
CA LEU A 34 -1.82 -4.60 -1.22
C LEU A 34 -3.32 -4.77 -1.49
N SER A 35 -4.10 -5.10 -0.48
CA SER A 35 -5.57 -5.20 -0.60
C SER A 35 -6.20 -3.85 -0.92
N ILE A 36 -5.72 -2.77 -0.31
CA ILE A 36 -6.17 -1.41 -0.62
C ILE A 36 -5.80 -1.04 -2.06
N LEU A 37 -4.56 -1.30 -2.48
CA LEU A 37 -4.11 -1.04 -3.85
C LEU A 37 -4.92 -1.84 -4.88
N LEU A 38 -5.24 -3.09 -4.58
CA LEU A 38 -6.07 -3.92 -5.45
C LEU A 38 -7.48 -3.34 -5.59
N ARG A 39 -8.09 -2.97 -4.47
CA ARG A 39 -9.44 -2.41 -4.44
C ARG A 39 -9.52 -1.08 -5.18
N GLU A 40 -8.49 -0.26 -5.08
CA GLU A 40 -8.41 1.04 -5.77
C GLU A 40 -7.97 0.92 -7.25
N GLY A 41 -7.67 -0.29 -7.71
CA GLY A 41 -7.40 -0.55 -9.12
C GLY A 41 -5.95 -0.37 -9.57
N PHE A 42 -4.98 -0.31 -8.66
CA PHE A 42 -3.56 -0.23 -9.01
C PHE A 42 -2.93 -1.59 -9.33
N LEU A 43 -3.53 -2.66 -8.85
CA LEU A 43 -3.08 -4.03 -9.08
C LEU A 43 -4.15 -4.83 -9.82
N SER A 44 -3.73 -5.85 -10.58
CA SER A 44 -4.67 -6.76 -11.25
C SER A 44 -5.23 -7.79 -10.30
N SER A 45 -4.35 -8.42 -9.52
CA SER A 45 -4.72 -9.45 -8.54
C SER A 45 -3.61 -9.64 -7.52
N ILE A 46 -3.96 -10.28 -6.42
CA ILE A 46 -2.99 -10.72 -5.40
C ILE A 46 -3.26 -12.18 -5.07
N THR A 47 -2.19 -12.95 -4.87
CA THR A 47 -2.28 -14.36 -4.46
C THR A 47 -1.23 -14.67 -3.41
N ARG A 48 -1.46 -15.72 -2.65
CA ARG A 48 -0.46 -16.27 -1.74
C ARG A 48 0.44 -17.25 -2.48
N GLY A 49 1.66 -17.40 -2.03
CA GLY A 49 2.57 -18.34 -2.65
C GLY A 49 3.87 -18.51 -1.91
N THR A 50 4.78 -19.21 -2.55
CA THR A 50 6.13 -19.46 -2.05
C THR A 50 7.11 -18.44 -2.61
N ALA A 51 8.39 -18.55 -2.21
CA ALA A 51 9.43 -17.67 -2.74
C ALA A 51 9.70 -17.89 -4.24
N SER A 52 9.36 -19.06 -4.78
CA SER A 52 9.60 -19.42 -6.17
C SER A 52 8.44 -19.11 -7.10
N GLU A 53 7.20 -19.37 -6.67
CA GLU A 53 6.03 -19.20 -7.52
C GLU A 53 4.73 -18.93 -6.75
N PRO A 54 3.73 -18.33 -7.41
CA PRO A 54 2.44 -18.04 -6.79
C PRO A 54 1.59 -19.31 -6.71
N SER A 55 1.68 -20.01 -5.60
CA SER A 55 0.98 -21.28 -5.40
C SER A 55 0.26 -21.26 -4.05
N PRO A 56 -1.06 -20.98 -4.05
CA PRO A 56 -1.83 -20.92 -2.80
C PRO A 56 -1.88 -22.24 -2.05
N SER A 57 -1.85 -23.37 -2.78
CA SER A 57 -1.89 -24.71 -2.20
C SER A 57 -0.63 -25.02 -1.38
N GLU A 58 0.53 -24.64 -1.87
CA GLU A 58 1.80 -24.87 -1.20
C GLU A 58 2.05 -23.89 -0.05
N TRP A 59 1.44 -22.73 -0.09
CA TRP A 59 1.60 -21.68 0.92
C TRP A 59 1.32 -22.20 2.34
N ALA A 60 0.34 -23.08 2.50
CA ALA A 60 -0.04 -23.63 3.79
C ALA A 60 1.05 -24.51 4.41
N PHE A 61 1.88 -25.15 3.60
CA PHE A 61 2.92 -26.08 4.03
C PHE A 61 4.30 -25.43 4.20
N VAL A 62 4.44 -24.20 3.75
CA VAL A 62 5.72 -23.47 3.79
C VAL A 62 5.85 -22.73 5.12
N THR A 63 7.08 -22.70 5.65
CA THR A 63 7.40 -21.95 6.88
C THR A 63 7.20 -20.44 6.69
N GLU A 64 6.83 -19.73 7.75
CA GLU A 64 6.51 -18.30 7.68
C GLU A 64 7.56 -17.43 6.96
N PRO A 65 8.88 -17.61 7.19
CA PRO A 65 9.89 -16.79 6.51
C PRO A 65 9.89 -16.91 4.98
N HIS A 66 9.41 -18.04 4.48
CA HIS A 66 9.37 -18.31 3.02
C HIS A 66 8.01 -18.02 2.39
N ARG A 67 7.02 -17.64 3.18
CA ARG A 67 5.70 -17.24 2.68
C ARG A 67 5.79 -15.90 1.97
N ARG A 68 5.13 -15.81 0.81
CA ARG A 68 5.10 -14.59 0.00
C ARG A 68 3.68 -14.25 -0.41
N ILE A 69 3.45 -12.97 -0.62
CA ILE A 69 2.27 -12.48 -1.33
C ILE A 69 2.74 -12.09 -2.73
N TRP A 70 2.10 -12.64 -3.73
CA TRP A 70 2.36 -12.32 -5.12
C TRP A 70 1.36 -11.28 -5.60
N ALA A 71 1.85 -10.13 -6.01
CA ALA A 71 1.06 -9.05 -6.56
C ALA A 71 1.27 -9.00 -8.07
N PHE A 72 0.18 -9.05 -8.82
CA PHE A 72 0.20 -8.91 -10.28
C PHE A 72 0.02 -7.45 -10.63
N LEU A 73 1.03 -6.89 -11.30
CA LEU A 73 1.08 -5.49 -11.63
C LEU A 73 0.20 -5.19 -12.84
N LYS A 74 -0.44 -4.05 -12.82
CA LYS A 74 -1.41 -3.65 -13.84
C LYS A 74 -0.82 -2.60 -14.76
N TYR A 75 -1.01 -2.81 -16.06
CA TYR A 75 -0.57 -1.88 -17.10
C TYR A 75 -1.74 -1.54 -18.00
N ARG A 76 -1.75 -0.33 -18.51
CA ARG A 76 -2.78 0.14 -19.43
C ARG A 76 -2.10 0.75 -20.66
N GLY A 77 -2.11 0.00 -21.78
CA GLY A 77 -1.47 0.43 -23.01
C GLY A 77 0.00 0.81 -22.79
N ASP A 78 0.86 -0.11 -22.49
CA ASP A 78 2.30 0.09 -22.24
C ASP A 78 2.69 1.04 -21.10
N ARG A 79 1.71 1.58 -20.37
CA ARG A 79 1.97 2.45 -19.22
C ARG A 79 1.59 1.77 -17.93
N PRO A 80 2.44 1.86 -16.90
CA PRO A 80 2.06 1.37 -15.58
C PRO A 80 0.90 2.20 -15.01
N VAL A 81 -0.05 1.52 -14.38
CA VAL A 81 -1.18 2.19 -13.72
C VAL A 81 -0.70 2.98 -12.51
N LEU A 82 0.28 2.44 -11.78
CA LEU A 82 0.90 3.15 -10.67
C LEU A 82 2.09 3.97 -11.16
N SER A 83 2.00 5.28 -11.03
CA SER A 83 3.07 6.20 -11.41
C SER A 83 4.13 6.33 -10.33
N SER A 84 3.69 6.44 -9.08
CA SER A 84 4.59 6.57 -7.94
C SER A 84 3.93 6.10 -6.66
N MET A 85 4.74 5.60 -5.74
CA MET A 85 4.31 5.25 -4.40
C MET A 85 5.39 5.72 -3.43
N SER A 86 5.01 6.50 -2.45
CA SER A 86 5.95 7.07 -1.49
C SER A 86 5.45 6.91 -0.07
N LEU A 87 6.41 6.81 0.84
CA LEU A 87 6.15 6.76 2.26
C LEU A 87 5.87 8.17 2.78
N VAL A 88 4.86 8.30 3.63
CA VAL A 88 4.55 9.56 4.32
C VAL A 88 5.12 9.52 5.73
N SER A 89 4.83 8.46 6.47
CA SER A 89 5.32 8.26 7.83
C SER A 89 6.62 7.46 7.81
N THR A 90 7.74 8.12 8.05
CA THR A 90 9.06 7.48 8.06
C THR A 90 9.41 6.97 9.47
N PRO A 91 10.36 6.02 9.61
CA PRO A 91 10.80 5.54 10.92
C PRO A 91 11.33 6.65 11.84
N SER A 92 11.97 7.67 11.27
CA SER A 92 12.50 8.82 12.02
C SER A 92 11.46 9.87 12.33
N LYS A 93 10.37 9.91 11.56
CA LYS A 93 9.30 10.89 11.73
C LYS A 93 7.94 10.27 11.42
N ARG A 94 7.29 9.77 12.46
CA ARG A 94 5.93 9.25 12.35
C ARG A 94 4.92 10.38 12.22
N ILE A 95 3.95 10.22 11.35
CA ILE A 95 2.94 11.23 11.07
C ILE A 95 1.57 10.67 11.42
N PHE A 96 0.98 11.23 12.47
CA PHE A 96 -0.37 10.92 12.91
C PHE A 96 -1.28 12.10 12.60
N MET A 97 -2.46 11.80 12.11
CA MET A 97 -3.49 12.81 11.83
C MET A 97 -4.79 12.42 12.48
N ASP A 98 -5.48 13.42 12.98
CA ASP A 98 -6.87 13.30 13.41
C ASP A 98 -7.81 13.25 12.17
N PRO A 99 -9.09 12.89 12.33
CA PRO A 99 -10.03 12.86 11.22
C PRO A 99 -10.13 14.20 10.47
N HIS A 100 -10.00 15.30 11.18
CA HIS A 100 -10.01 16.63 10.56
C HIS A 100 -8.79 16.87 9.67
N GLY A 101 -7.61 16.45 10.13
CA GLY A 101 -6.38 16.53 9.35
C GLY A 101 -6.44 15.70 8.07
N ILE A 102 -6.95 14.49 8.16
CA ILE A 102 -7.13 13.60 7.00
C ILE A 102 -8.15 14.19 6.01
N ARG A 103 -9.24 14.78 6.52
CA ARG A 103 -10.24 15.46 5.69
C ARG A 103 -9.63 16.63 4.91
N ARG A 104 -8.76 17.41 5.55
CA ARG A 104 -8.04 18.49 4.88
C ARG A 104 -7.14 17.93 3.76
N LEU A 105 -6.42 16.85 4.04
CA LEU A 105 -5.53 16.20 3.08
C LEU A 105 -6.29 15.72 1.84
N VAL A 106 -7.44 15.08 2.04
CA VAL A 106 -8.31 14.59 0.96
C VAL A 106 -8.95 15.73 0.16
N SER A 107 -9.28 16.84 0.82
CA SER A 107 -9.94 17.99 0.16
C SER A 107 -8.97 18.95 -0.54
N GLY A 108 -7.71 18.60 -0.66
CA GLY A 108 -6.72 19.40 -1.38
C GLY A 108 -6.04 20.48 -0.55
N LYS A 109 -6.10 20.38 0.77
CA LYS A 109 -5.44 21.33 1.69
C LYS A 109 -4.29 20.65 2.43
N ARG A 110 -3.24 21.39 2.68
CA ARG A 110 -2.12 20.90 3.49
C ARG A 110 -2.54 20.59 4.91
N SER A 111 -2.01 19.50 5.44
CA SER A 111 -2.18 19.11 6.84
C SER A 111 -0.85 18.60 7.38
N ASN A 112 -0.43 19.08 8.55
CA ASN A 112 0.83 18.70 9.22
C ASN A 112 2.05 18.76 8.30
N PHE A 113 2.15 19.80 7.48
CA PHE A 113 3.22 19.98 6.47
C PHE A 113 3.21 18.94 5.34
N ILE A 114 2.22 18.08 5.28
CA ILE A 114 2.07 17.09 4.23
C ILE A 114 1.30 17.70 3.06
N LYS A 115 1.83 17.48 1.87
CA LYS A 115 1.21 17.91 0.63
C LYS A 115 -0.14 17.19 0.45
N PRO A 116 -1.21 17.85 0.01
CA PRO A 116 -2.51 17.22 -0.20
C PRO A 116 -2.46 16.13 -1.25
N LEU A 117 -3.41 15.20 -1.15
CA LEU A 117 -3.60 14.16 -2.16
C LEU A 117 -4.10 14.78 -3.47
N GLY A 118 -3.49 14.39 -4.58
CA GLY A 118 -3.92 14.80 -5.92
C GLY A 118 -5.09 14.00 -6.45
N MET A 119 -5.49 14.28 -7.67
CA MET A 119 -6.54 13.51 -8.36
C MET A 119 -6.03 12.08 -8.64
N GLY A 120 -6.84 11.09 -8.30
CA GLY A 120 -6.49 9.68 -8.45
C GLY A 120 -5.42 9.18 -7.48
N GLU A 121 -4.95 10.02 -6.58
CA GLU A 121 -3.99 9.65 -5.55
C GLU A 121 -4.73 9.13 -4.33
N ILE A 122 -4.23 8.04 -3.77
CA ILE A 122 -4.77 7.45 -2.55
C ILE A 122 -3.78 7.55 -1.41
N GLY A 123 -4.29 7.59 -0.19
CA GLY A 123 -3.49 7.51 1.02
C GLY A 123 -3.89 6.30 1.84
N VAL A 124 -2.91 5.63 2.42
CA VAL A 124 -3.15 4.52 3.34
C VAL A 124 -3.00 5.03 4.76
N VAL A 125 -4.04 4.84 5.56
CA VAL A 125 -4.08 5.24 6.96
C VAL A 125 -4.16 4.00 7.84
N LYS A 126 -3.25 3.88 8.79
CA LYS A 126 -3.31 2.84 9.81
C LYS A 126 -4.15 3.32 10.99
N VAL A 127 -5.29 2.67 11.18
CA VAL A 127 -6.22 2.97 12.27
C VAL A 127 -6.10 1.88 13.32
N GLY A 128 -5.57 2.19 14.49
CA GLY A 128 -5.31 1.19 15.51
C GLY A 128 -4.15 0.26 15.15
N ASP A 129 -4.11 -0.92 15.75
CA ASP A 129 -2.94 -1.81 15.64
C ASP A 129 -2.94 -2.69 14.39
N ARG A 130 -4.10 -3.10 13.90
CA ARG A 130 -4.22 -4.07 12.80
C ARG A 130 -5.21 -3.68 11.72
N GLN A 131 -5.54 -2.43 11.61
CA GLN A 131 -6.49 -1.97 10.61
C GLN A 131 -5.87 -0.89 9.75
N TRP A 132 -5.94 -1.08 8.44
CA TRP A 132 -5.51 -0.11 7.44
C TRP A 132 -6.69 0.20 6.53
N VAL A 133 -6.89 1.47 6.26
CA VAL A 133 -8.00 1.96 5.42
C VAL A 133 -7.47 3.01 4.45
N GLU A 134 -8.20 3.23 3.37
CA GLU A 134 -7.91 4.35 2.48
C GLU A 134 -8.35 5.66 3.13
N ALA A 135 -7.68 6.76 2.79
CA ALA A 135 -7.88 8.06 3.45
C ALA A 135 -9.32 8.55 3.36
N ARG A 136 -10.00 8.35 2.24
CA ARG A 136 -11.39 8.74 2.06
C ARG A 136 -12.34 7.90 2.92
N GLU A 137 -12.06 6.62 3.06
CA GLU A 137 -12.80 5.74 3.97
C GLU A 137 -12.60 6.16 5.44
N ALA A 138 -11.36 6.51 5.81
CA ALA A 138 -11.08 7.00 7.16
C ALA A 138 -11.89 8.27 7.48
N VAL A 139 -12.03 9.17 6.52
CA VAL A 139 -12.86 10.36 6.66
C VAL A 139 -14.35 9.98 6.81
N ALA A 140 -14.83 9.06 5.99
CA ALA A 140 -16.23 8.61 6.05
C ALA A 140 -16.57 7.94 7.39
N MET A 141 -15.63 7.19 7.96
CA MET A 141 -15.79 6.54 9.25
C MET A 141 -15.42 7.45 10.44
N ASN A 142 -14.98 8.67 10.16
CA ASN A 142 -14.51 9.62 11.18
C ASN A 142 -13.39 9.04 12.07
N LEU A 143 -12.45 8.35 11.45
CA LEU A 143 -11.30 7.75 12.11
C LEU A 143 -10.00 8.50 11.75
N GLY A 144 -9.13 8.61 12.72
CA GLY A 144 -7.79 9.13 12.53
C GLY A 144 -6.74 8.07 12.78
N GLY A 145 -5.52 8.32 12.38
CA GLY A 145 -4.41 7.39 12.60
C GLY A 145 -3.13 7.82 11.92
N GLU A 146 -2.21 6.88 11.77
CA GLU A 146 -0.95 7.10 11.10
C GLU A 146 -1.12 7.07 9.59
N VAL A 147 -0.74 8.14 8.91
CA VAL A 147 -0.72 8.18 7.44
C VAL A 147 0.56 7.50 6.97
N VAL A 148 0.43 6.26 6.50
CA VAL A 148 1.58 5.38 6.20
C VAL A 148 2.23 5.73 4.88
N CYS A 149 1.47 5.69 3.80
CA CYS A 149 1.98 5.92 2.45
C CYS A 149 0.92 6.52 1.54
N ARG A 150 1.37 6.96 0.38
CA ARG A 150 0.51 7.49 -0.67
C ARG A 150 0.90 6.87 -2.00
N ALA A 151 -0.08 6.60 -2.84
CA ALA A 151 0.10 5.99 -4.16
C ALA A 151 -0.66 6.79 -5.23
N ARG A 152 -0.04 6.90 -6.40
CA ARG A 152 -0.59 7.68 -7.51
C ARG A 152 -0.50 6.94 -8.84
#